data_dc8c7f38a2e7c248fa33679981db4b43
#
_entry.id   dc8c7f38a2e7c248fa33679981db4b43
#
_cell.length_a   1.000
_cell.length_b   1.000
_cell.length_c   1.000
_cell.angle_alpha   90.00
_cell.angle_beta   90.00
_cell.angle_gamma   90.00
#
_symmetry.space_group_name_H-M   'P 1'
#
loop_
_entity.id
_entity.type
_entity.pdbx_description
1 polymer ?
#
loop_
_entity_poly.entity_id
_entity_poly.type
_entity_poly.pdbx_seq_one_letter_code
_entity_poly.pdbx_strand_id
1 'polypeptide(L)'
;MIARSKEAQKKLKQDDKNNNVGQTKGGADGNQKQDIITLDKKIAKLDTKQLALKILMNTLYGALSNEFFRYFDPRIAEGITITGQYTIRSAEQAVNEYLNKALQTKRVDYVIAIDTDSLYINFGPFVKKFFANKTKTEILNKLDKLATEVMEPLFNKTYQRLQEKMGCKEQLMVMKREVIADKGIWTGKKHYMLSVLDSEGVRYDEPDIKMMGIEAVRSSTPNVFRKLIKKTISTIMTKDEQAVQDLIQKERDKLLDLQYPPEDVAFPRGVSNMDKYKDKSRIYRKATPIHVRGALLYNYFLREYNLDKKYEKIFSGDKIKFLYLKLPNRVKENVIAFNGTLPEEFKVKEQIDYDMQFDKGYLEPIKSILQTIGWDTEKRATLEDFF
;
A
#
# COMPACT_ATOMS: atom_id res chain seq x y z
N MET A 1 -16.77 -19.55 -1.91
CA MET A 1 -17.20 -19.97 -0.57
C MET A 1 -16.99 -18.87 0.47
N ILE A 2 -15.77 -18.29 0.58
CA ILE A 2 -15.45 -17.18 1.49
C ILE A 2 -16.34 -15.95 1.24
N ALA A 3 -16.49 -15.50 0.00
CA ALA A 3 -17.32 -14.36 -0.37
C ALA A 3 -18.78 -14.53 0.08
N ARG A 4 -19.38 -15.70 -0.16
CA ARG A 4 -20.75 -16.03 0.30
C ARG A 4 -20.88 -16.02 1.83
N SER A 5 -19.84 -16.48 2.55
CA SER A 5 -19.83 -16.46 4.01
C SER A 5 -19.71 -15.03 4.57
N LYS A 6 -18.89 -14.17 3.93
CA LYS A 6 -18.75 -12.73 4.29
C LYS A 6 -20.05 -11.95 4.01
N GLU A 7 -20.74 -12.27 2.90
CA GLU A 7 -22.02 -11.65 2.55
C GLU A 7 -23.13 -12.04 3.54
N ALA A 8 -23.22 -13.33 3.92
CA ALA A 8 -24.13 -13.80 4.95
C ALA A 8 -23.88 -13.14 6.31
N GLN A 9 -22.62 -12.99 6.69
CA GLN A 9 -22.22 -12.29 7.92
C GLN A 9 -22.61 -10.80 7.88
N LYS A 10 -22.43 -10.13 6.73
CA LYS A 10 -22.81 -8.72 6.56
C LYS A 10 -24.31 -8.53 6.71
N LYS A 11 -25.12 -9.44 6.14
CA LYS A 11 -26.58 -9.44 6.30
C LYS A 11 -27.00 -9.61 7.75
N LEU A 12 -26.44 -10.61 8.45
CA LEU A 12 -26.73 -10.83 9.87
C LEU A 12 -26.36 -9.64 10.75
N LYS A 13 -25.21 -8.99 10.52
CA LYS A 13 -24.80 -7.78 11.27
C LYS A 13 -25.68 -6.58 10.94
N GLN A 14 -26.26 -6.52 9.76
CA GLN A 14 -27.19 -5.44 9.36
C GLN A 14 -28.58 -5.62 9.97
N ASP A 15 -29.05 -6.87 10.03
CA ASP A 15 -30.31 -7.25 10.70
C ASP A 15 -30.23 -6.98 12.22
N ASP A 16 -29.07 -7.26 12.84
CA ASP A 16 -28.79 -6.97 14.26
C ASP A 16 -28.81 -5.45 14.56
N LYS A 17 -28.32 -4.61 13.64
CA LYS A 17 -28.42 -3.15 13.76
C LYS A 17 -29.85 -2.62 13.62
N ASN A 18 -30.64 -3.21 12.73
CA ASN A 18 -32.02 -2.79 12.48
C ASN A 18 -32.97 -3.23 13.63
N ASN A 19 -32.70 -4.37 14.27
CA ASN A 19 -33.48 -4.88 15.37
C ASN A 19 -33.22 -4.14 16.71
N ASN A 20 -32.07 -3.47 16.85
CA ASN A 20 -31.75 -2.64 18.05
C ASN A 20 -32.51 -1.30 18.13
N VAL A 21 -33.33 -0.96 17.14
CA VAL A 21 -34.16 0.28 17.14
C VAL A 21 -35.57 0.04 17.69
N GLY A 22 -35.94 -1.21 18.01
CA GLY A 22 -37.25 -1.55 18.59
C GLY A 22 -37.08 -2.52 19.76
N GLN A 23 -37.34 -2.04 20.98
CA GLN A 23 -37.36 -2.86 22.18
C GLN A 23 -38.40 -3.99 22.06
N THR A 24 -37.94 -5.25 22.00
CA THR A 24 -38.73 -6.41 22.55
C THR A 24 -37.78 -7.54 22.98
N LYS A 25 -38.11 -8.09 24.11
CA LYS A 25 -37.38 -9.01 24.98
C LYS A 25 -37.04 -10.37 24.35
N GLY A 26 -35.81 -10.83 24.61
CA GLY A 26 -35.49 -12.18 25.12
C GLY A 26 -35.76 -13.37 24.20
N GLY A 27 -34.68 -13.90 23.53
CA GLY A 27 -34.65 -15.23 22.92
C GLY A 27 -34.00 -15.33 21.53
N ALA A 28 -34.28 -14.39 20.65
CA ALA A 28 -33.73 -14.38 19.28
C ALA A 28 -32.27 -13.90 19.20
N ASP A 29 -31.86 -13.04 20.14
CA ASP A 29 -30.54 -12.38 20.15
C ASP A 29 -29.36 -13.35 20.43
N GLY A 30 -29.60 -14.39 21.22
CA GLY A 30 -28.60 -15.43 21.54
C GLY A 30 -28.24 -16.31 20.34
N ASN A 31 -29.21 -16.73 19.56
CA ASN A 31 -28.99 -17.58 18.39
C ASN A 31 -28.28 -16.81 17.26
N GLN A 32 -28.69 -15.56 17.00
CA GLN A 32 -28.05 -14.73 15.99
C GLN A 32 -26.57 -14.44 16.31
N LYS A 33 -26.24 -14.16 17.58
CA LYS A 33 -24.85 -13.99 18.02
C LYS A 33 -24.03 -15.27 17.86
N GLN A 34 -24.61 -16.41 18.18
CA GLN A 34 -23.94 -17.72 18.00
C GLN A 34 -23.71 -18.04 16.53
N ASP A 35 -24.63 -17.70 15.64
CA ASP A 35 -24.49 -17.86 14.19
C ASP A 35 -23.40 -16.96 13.61
N ILE A 36 -23.32 -15.70 14.06
CA ILE A 36 -22.25 -14.77 13.67
C ILE A 36 -20.88 -15.31 14.09
N ILE A 37 -20.72 -15.78 15.34
CA ILE A 37 -19.46 -16.37 15.83
C ILE A 37 -19.07 -17.61 15.02
N THR A 38 -20.05 -18.45 14.67
CA THR A 38 -19.82 -19.65 13.89
C THR A 38 -19.38 -19.31 12.47
N LEU A 39 -19.99 -18.30 11.85
CA LEU A 39 -19.60 -17.79 10.54
C LEU A 39 -18.21 -17.14 10.57
N ASP A 40 -17.89 -16.36 11.60
CA ASP A 40 -16.56 -15.78 11.78
C ASP A 40 -15.47 -16.84 11.85
N LYS A 41 -15.68 -17.92 12.65
CA LYS A 41 -14.77 -19.06 12.72
C LYS A 41 -14.63 -19.77 11.37
N LYS A 42 -15.72 -19.94 10.63
CA LYS A 42 -15.70 -20.57 9.31
C LYS A 42 -14.98 -19.71 8.28
N ILE A 43 -15.18 -18.39 8.29
CA ILE A 43 -14.47 -17.43 7.44
C ILE A 43 -12.98 -17.49 7.74
N ALA A 44 -12.56 -17.37 9.02
CA ALA A 44 -11.17 -17.42 9.42
C ALA A 44 -10.48 -18.73 8.99
N LYS A 45 -11.17 -19.88 9.15
CA LYS A 45 -10.64 -21.17 8.69
C LYS A 45 -10.46 -21.24 7.17
N LEU A 46 -11.39 -20.70 6.41
CA LEU A 46 -11.32 -20.67 4.94
C LEU A 46 -10.23 -19.69 4.45
N ASP A 47 -10.12 -18.52 5.07
CA ASP A 47 -9.08 -17.53 4.76
C ASP A 47 -7.69 -18.11 5.05
N THR A 48 -7.51 -18.78 6.20
CA THR A 48 -6.25 -19.47 6.55
C THR A 48 -5.91 -20.56 5.54
N LYS A 49 -6.87 -21.38 5.14
CA LYS A 49 -6.66 -22.45 4.15
C LYS A 49 -6.29 -21.88 2.77
N GLN A 50 -7.00 -20.84 2.33
CA GLN A 50 -6.71 -20.14 1.08
C GLN A 50 -5.30 -19.55 1.09
N LEU A 51 -4.93 -18.86 2.18
CA LEU A 51 -3.60 -18.26 2.34
C LEU A 51 -2.49 -19.32 2.32
N ALA A 52 -2.68 -20.43 3.02
CA ALA A 52 -1.72 -21.54 3.05
C ALA A 52 -1.49 -22.12 1.65
N LEU A 53 -2.55 -22.37 0.88
CA LEU A 53 -2.45 -22.84 -0.50
C LEU A 53 -1.77 -21.83 -1.40
N LYS A 54 -2.10 -20.54 -1.28
CA LYS A 54 -1.47 -19.45 -2.05
C LYS A 54 0.03 -19.36 -1.75
N ILE A 55 0.42 -19.46 -0.47
CA ILE A 55 1.83 -19.47 -0.07
C ILE A 55 2.55 -20.70 -0.65
N LEU A 56 1.95 -21.87 -0.56
CA LEU A 56 2.53 -23.10 -1.10
C LEU A 56 2.80 -23.00 -2.61
N MET A 57 1.82 -22.52 -3.38
CA MET A 57 1.97 -22.33 -4.83
C MET A 57 3.06 -21.31 -5.18
N ASN A 58 3.08 -20.17 -4.49
CA ASN A 58 4.10 -19.14 -4.73
C ASN A 58 5.50 -19.61 -4.30
N THR A 59 5.60 -20.43 -3.25
CA THR A 59 6.85 -21.02 -2.78
C THR A 59 7.42 -22.02 -3.78
N LEU A 60 6.59 -22.77 -4.50
CA LEU A 60 7.04 -23.72 -5.52
C LEU A 60 7.83 -23.01 -6.62
N TYR A 61 7.32 -21.89 -7.17
CA TYR A 61 8.07 -21.10 -8.13
C TYR A 61 9.40 -20.60 -7.54
N GLY A 62 9.36 -20.03 -6.32
CA GLY A 62 10.55 -19.56 -5.63
C GLY A 62 11.58 -20.67 -5.37
N ALA A 63 11.11 -21.86 -5.04
CA ALA A 63 11.97 -23.03 -4.84
C ALA A 63 12.67 -23.46 -6.13
N LEU A 64 11.95 -23.53 -7.26
CA LEU A 64 12.52 -23.84 -8.57
C LEU A 64 13.60 -22.85 -9.01
N SER A 65 13.56 -21.61 -8.50
CA SER A 65 14.54 -20.54 -8.78
C SER A 65 15.70 -20.53 -7.76
N ASN A 66 15.69 -21.37 -6.75
CA ASN A 66 16.69 -21.38 -5.68
C ASN A 66 17.74 -22.48 -5.91
N GLU A 67 19.01 -22.07 -6.02
CA GLU A 67 20.15 -22.98 -6.27
C GLU A 67 20.32 -24.10 -5.22
N PHE A 68 19.82 -23.92 -4.01
CA PHE A 68 19.86 -24.92 -2.93
C PHE A 68 18.67 -25.90 -2.95
N PHE A 69 17.71 -25.71 -3.87
CA PHE A 69 16.56 -26.60 -3.97
C PHE A 69 16.89 -27.82 -4.80
N ARG A 70 16.49 -29.01 -4.33
CA ARG A 70 16.79 -30.30 -4.99
C ARG A 70 16.39 -30.35 -6.47
N TYR A 71 15.30 -29.68 -6.84
CA TYR A 71 14.77 -29.63 -8.22
C TYR A 71 14.99 -28.27 -8.87
N PHE A 72 16.08 -27.58 -8.50
CA PHE A 72 16.45 -26.30 -9.12
C PHE A 72 16.67 -26.47 -10.60
N ASP A 73 15.93 -25.72 -11.40
CA ASP A 73 16.15 -25.56 -12.84
C ASP A 73 15.81 -24.12 -13.27
N PRO A 74 16.83 -23.28 -13.52
CA PRO A 74 16.61 -21.88 -13.91
C PRO A 74 15.83 -21.74 -15.22
N ARG A 75 15.89 -22.72 -16.12
CA ARG A 75 15.18 -22.72 -17.40
C ARG A 75 13.66 -22.81 -17.17
N ILE A 76 13.22 -23.61 -16.19
CA ILE A 76 11.80 -23.71 -15.82
C ILE A 76 11.33 -22.39 -15.22
N ALA A 77 12.11 -21.80 -14.30
CA ALA A 77 11.78 -20.52 -13.68
C ALA A 77 11.71 -19.38 -14.71
N GLU A 78 12.68 -19.33 -15.64
CA GLU A 78 12.68 -18.38 -16.76
C GLU A 78 11.48 -18.60 -17.68
N GLY A 79 11.20 -19.85 -18.06
CA GLY A 79 10.06 -20.21 -18.90
C GLY A 79 8.73 -19.74 -18.31
N ILE A 80 8.52 -19.89 -16.99
CA ILE A 80 7.33 -19.41 -16.29
C ILE A 80 7.20 -17.89 -16.43
N THR A 81 8.29 -17.13 -16.19
CA THR A 81 8.24 -15.66 -16.25
C THR A 81 8.06 -15.12 -17.65
N ILE A 82 8.73 -15.72 -18.66
CA ILE A 82 8.59 -15.31 -20.07
C ILE A 82 7.19 -15.63 -20.56
N THR A 83 6.65 -16.80 -20.25
CA THR A 83 5.26 -17.17 -20.59
C THR A 83 4.27 -16.19 -19.98
N GLY A 84 4.44 -15.82 -18.69
CA GLY A 84 3.64 -14.81 -18.03
C GLY A 84 3.68 -13.46 -18.74
N GLN A 85 4.88 -12.97 -19.10
CA GLN A 85 5.03 -11.72 -19.85
C GLN A 85 4.36 -11.78 -21.23
N TYR A 86 4.51 -12.89 -21.95
CA TYR A 86 3.88 -13.05 -23.25
C TYR A 86 2.36 -13.10 -23.14
N THR A 87 1.83 -13.79 -22.14
CA THR A 87 0.40 -13.90 -21.86
C THR A 87 -0.23 -12.53 -21.58
N ILE A 88 0.37 -11.75 -20.69
CA ILE A 88 -0.19 -10.45 -20.29
C ILE A 88 -0.11 -9.42 -21.43
N ARG A 89 0.95 -9.43 -22.22
CA ARG A 89 1.09 -8.57 -23.42
C ARG A 89 0.08 -8.93 -24.50
N SER A 90 -0.23 -10.21 -24.67
CA SER A 90 -1.28 -10.64 -25.60
C SER A 90 -2.66 -10.21 -25.16
N ALA A 91 -2.92 -10.20 -23.85
CA ALA A 91 -4.15 -9.67 -23.28
C ALA A 91 -4.25 -8.13 -23.46
N GLU A 92 -3.15 -7.38 -23.23
CA GLU A 92 -3.05 -5.94 -23.50
C GLU A 92 -3.40 -5.63 -24.97
N GLN A 93 -2.77 -6.33 -25.91
CA GLN A 93 -3.02 -6.15 -27.33
C GLN A 93 -4.50 -6.39 -27.66
N ALA A 94 -5.10 -7.47 -27.17
CA ALA A 94 -6.49 -7.80 -27.43
C ALA A 94 -7.46 -6.72 -26.89
N VAL A 95 -7.19 -6.16 -25.70
CA VAL A 95 -7.96 -5.05 -25.13
C VAL A 95 -7.85 -3.79 -26.00
N ASN A 96 -6.62 -3.43 -26.40
CA ASN A 96 -6.39 -2.25 -27.21
C ASN A 96 -7.03 -2.37 -28.59
N GLU A 97 -6.97 -3.53 -29.24
CA GLU A 97 -7.67 -3.81 -30.51
C GLU A 97 -9.18 -3.67 -30.36
N TYR A 98 -9.75 -4.26 -29.31
CA TYR A 98 -11.19 -4.16 -29.04
C TYR A 98 -11.63 -2.70 -28.80
N LEU A 99 -10.95 -1.97 -27.92
CA LEU A 99 -11.30 -0.61 -27.58
C LEU A 99 -11.09 0.38 -28.75
N ASN A 100 -10.01 0.24 -29.51
CA ASN A 100 -9.79 1.03 -30.72
C ASN A 100 -10.91 0.82 -31.75
N LYS A 101 -11.38 -0.42 -31.93
CA LYS A 101 -12.50 -0.73 -32.81
C LYS A 101 -13.81 -0.13 -32.27
N ALA A 102 -14.13 -0.31 -31.00
CA ALA A 102 -15.37 0.18 -30.39
C ALA A 102 -15.44 1.72 -30.34
N LEU A 103 -14.33 2.37 -30.09
CA LEU A 103 -14.22 3.82 -30.01
C LEU A 103 -13.94 4.49 -31.35
N GLN A 104 -13.65 3.72 -32.41
CA GLN A 104 -13.27 4.20 -33.72
C GLN A 104 -11.98 5.05 -33.70
N THR A 105 -11.03 4.64 -32.86
CA THR A 105 -9.72 5.25 -32.74
C THR A 105 -8.65 4.35 -33.42
N LYS A 106 -7.46 4.89 -33.64
CA LYS A 106 -6.35 4.15 -34.25
C LYS A 106 -5.13 4.20 -33.33
N ARG A 107 -4.63 3.02 -32.92
CA ARG A 107 -3.38 2.87 -32.15
C ARG A 107 -3.34 3.65 -30.83
N VAL A 108 -4.51 3.88 -30.20
CA VAL A 108 -4.55 4.44 -28.86
C VAL A 108 -4.33 3.31 -27.86
N ASP A 109 -3.46 3.56 -26.89
CA ASP A 109 -3.23 2.65 -25.78
C ASP A 109 -4.19 2.98 -24.64
N TYR A 110 -5.07 2.03 -24.31
CA TYR A 110 -6.03 2.13 -23.22
C TYR A 110 -5.58 1.39 -21.98
N VAL A 111 -4.44 0.68 -22.03
CA VAL A 111 -3.86 0.00 -20.88
C VAL A 111 -2.86 0.93 -20.20
N ILE A 112 -3.28 1.49 -19.07
CA ILE A 112 -2.49 2.47 -18.31
C ILE A 112 -1.25 1.84 -17.68
N ALA A 113 -1.40 0.61 -17.16
CA ALA A 113 -0.33 -0.09 -16.47
C ALA A 113 -0.55 -1.62 -16.52
N ILE A 114 0.55 -2.34 -16.41
CA ILE A 114 0.59 -3.81 -16.27
C ILE A 114 1.44 -4.13 -15.03
N ASP A 115 0.94 -5.00 -14.17
CA ASP A 115 1.74 -5.53 -13.07
C ASP A 115 1.61 -7.05 -13.00
N THR A 116 2.62 -7.74 -13.50
CA THR A 116 2.81 -9.19 -13.49
C THR A 116 1.66 -9.95 -14.18
N ASP A 117 0.48 -10.01 -13.56
CA ASP A 117 -0.71 -10.76 -13.96
C ASP A 117 -1.98 -9.88 -14.01
N SER A 118 -1.84 -8.58 -13.84
CA SER A 118 -2.96 -7.64 -13.86
C SER A 118 -2.81 -6.54 -14.91
N LEU A 119 -3.95 -6.13 -15.50
CA LEU A 119 -4.09 -5.01 -16.43
C LEU A 119 -4.93 -3.91 -15.82
N TYR A 120 -4.49 -2.67 -15.98
CA TYR A 120 -5.23 -1.46 -15.62
C TYR A 120 -5.71 -0.77 -16.88
N ILE A 121 -7.02 -0.83 -17.14
CA ILE A 121 -7.64 -0.38 -18.38
C ILE A 121 -8.37 0.94 -18.15
N ASN A 122 -8.12 1.93 -19.01
CA ASN A 122 -8.84 3.20 -19.00
C ASN A 122 -10.14 3.10 -19.81
N PHE A 123 -11.24 2.85 -19.12
CA PHE A 123 -12.58 2.88 -19.72
C PHE A 123 -13.21 4.28 -19.78
N GLY A 124 -12.51 5.35 -19.33
CA GLY A 124 -13.05 6.73 -19.35
C GLY A 124 -13.59 7.16 -20.70
N PRO A 125 -12.84 7.03 -21.81
CA PRO A 125 -13.34 7.36 -23.14
C PRO A 125 -14.56 6.52 -23.57
N PHE A 126 -14.60 5.23 -23.20
CA PHE A 126 -15.72 4.35 -23.46
C PHE A 126 -16.98 4.77 -22.69
N VAL A 127 -16.84 5.09 -21.40
CA VAL A 127 -17.93 5.61 -20.57
C VAL A 127 -18.45 6.92 -21.12
N LYS A 128 -17.59 7.85 -21.50
CA LYS A 128 -17.98 9.14 -22.11
C LYS A 128 -18.78 8.95 -23.40
N LYS A 129 -18.39 7.99 -24.25
CA LYS A 129 -19.07 7.76 -25.53
C LYS A 129 -20.42 7.04 -25.38
N PHE A 130 -20.49 6.01 -24.51
CA PHE A 130 -21.65 5.11 -24.47
C PHE A 130 -22.55 5.27 -23.24
N PHE A 131 -22.05 5.92 -22.16
CA PHE A 131 -22.74 6.00 -20.87
C PHE A 131 -22.83 7.44 -20.32
N ALA A 132 -22.64 8.48 -21.15
CA ALA A 132 -22.57 9.88 -20.72
C ALA A 132 -23.75 10.33 -19.84
N ASN A 133 -24.96 9.83 -20.12
CA ASN A 133 -26.20 10.23 -19.43
C ASN A 133 -26.65 9.23 -18.35
N LYS A 134 -25.72 8.40 -17.85
CA LYS A 134 -26.03 7.38 -16.84
C LYS A 134 -25.55 7.77 -15.46
N THR A 135 -26.28 7.32 -14.44
CA THR A 135 -25.87 7.50 -13.05
C THR A 135 -24.62 6.67 -12.74
N LYS A 136 -23.91 7.04 -11.70
CA LYS A 136 -22.69 6.31 -11.23
C LYS A 136 -22.97 4.83 -11.04
N THR A 137 -24.10 4.48 -10.41
CA THR A 137 -24.52 3.10 -10.17
C THR A 137 -24.82 2.35 -11.47
N GLU A 138 -25.49 2.98 -12.42
CA GLU A 138 -25.75 2.39 -13.74
C GLU A 138 -24.46 2.14 -14.52
N ILE A 139 -23.51 3.08 -14.47
CA ILE A 139 -22.18 2.93 -15.09
C ILE A 139 -21.44 1.74 -14.50
N LEU A 140 -21.41 1.61 -13.18
CA LEU A 140 -20.78 0.47 -12.51
C LEU A 140 -21.41 -0.87 -12.94
N ASN A 141 -22.74 -0.95 -12.99
CA ASN A 141 -23.44 -2.17 -13.44
C ASN A 141 -23.12 -2.51 -14.90
N LYS A 142 -22.98 -1.49 -15.76
CA LYS A 142 -22.64 -1.67 -17.18
C LYS A 142 -21.19 -2.08 -17.37
N LEU A 143 -20.26 -1.52 -16.58
CA LEU A 143 -18.84 -1.90 -16.60
C LEU A 143 -18.64 -3.33 -16.06
N ASP A 144 -19.39 -3.74 -15.05
CA ASP A 144 -19.38 -5.09 -14.53
C ASP A 144 -19.87 -6.11 -15.58
N LYS A 145 -20.97 -5.79 -16.27
CA LYS A 145 -21.44 -6.59 -17.41
C LYS A 145 -20.43 -6.61 -18.56
N LEU A 146 -19.83 -5.48 -18.91
CA LEU A 146 -18.81 -5.40 -19.95
C LEU A 146 -17.60 -6.29 -19.59
N ALA A 147 -17.21 -6.32 -18.32
CA ALA A 147 -16.12 -7.18 -17.86
C ALA A 147 -16.46 -8.66 -18.05
N THR A 148 -17.64 -9.10 -17.58
CA THR A 148 -18.05 -10.52 -17.62
C THR A 148 -18.49 -11.00 -18.98
N GLU A 149 -19.25 -10.18 -19.74
CA GLU A 149 -19.85 -10.59 -21.01
C GLU A 149 -18.94 -10.35 -22.23
N VAL A 150 -17.95 -9.45 -22.11
CA VAL A 150 -17.09 -9.06 -23.23
C VAL A 150 -15.62 -9.28 -22.93
N MET A 151 -15.09 -8.74 -21.83
CA MET A 151 -13.66 -8.80 -21.55
C MET A 151 -13.20 -10.22 -21.17
N GLU A 152 -13.91 -10.93 -20.29
CA GLU A 152 -13.56 -12.30 -19.92
C GLU A 152 -13.58 -13.26 -21.12
N PRO A 153 -14.62 -13.27 -22.00
CA PRO A 153 -14.59 -14.02 -23.24
C PRO A 153 -13.45 -13.63 -24.20
N LEU A 154 -13.13 -12.35 -24.30
CA LEU A 154 -12.01 -11.87 -25.11
C LEU A 154 -10.68 -12.43 -24.62
N PHE A 155 -10.43 -12.40 -23.31
CA PHE A 155 -9.23 -12.99 -22.71
C PHE A 155 -9.20 -14.50 -22.90
N ASN A 156 -10.30 -15.20 -22.67
CA ASN A 156 -10.39 -16.66 -22.89
C ASN A 156 -10.03 -17.05 -24.34
N LYS A 157 -10.57 -16.32 -25.33
CA LYS A 157 -10.25 -16.54 -26.73
C LYS A 157 -8.77 -16.26 -27.05
N THR A 158 -8.21 -15.22 -26.44
CA THR A 158 -6.79 -14.87 -26.58
C THR A 158 -5.91 -15.98 -26.01
N TYR A 159 -6.24 -16.48 -24.81
CA TYR A 159 -5.49 -17.55 -24.16
C TYR A 159 -5.62 -18.90 -24.85
N GLN A 160 -6.77 -19.21 -25.46
CA GLN A 160 -6.90 -20.40 -26.33
C GLN A 160 -5.98 -20.34 -27.54
N ARG A 161 -5.90 -19.19 -28.23
CA ARG A 161 -4.95 -19.02 -29.34
C ARG A 161 -3.49 -19.15 -28.89
N LEU A 162 -3.16 -18.68 -27.67
CA LEU A 162 -1.83 -18.86 -27.12
C LEU A 162 -1.54 -20.32 -26.79
N GLN A 163 -2.50 -21.02 -26.19
CA GLN A 163 -2.42 -22.44 -25.87
C GLN A 163 -2.12 -23.27 -27.14
N GLU A 164 -2.87 -23.03 -28.22
CA GLU A 164 -2.68 -23.69 -29.52
C GLU A 164 -1.28 -23.39 -30.09
N LYS A 165 -0.88 -22.10 -30.09
CA LYS A 165 0.43 -21.66 -30.60
C LYS A 165 1.60 -22.26 -29.83
N MET A 166 1.47 -22.42 -28.52
CA MET A 166 2.50 -22.98 -27.64
C MET A 166 2.47 -24.51 -27.56
N GLY A 167 1.46 -25.17 -28.14
CA GLY A 167 1.30 -26.62 -28.07
C GLY A 167 0.99 -27.14 -26.66
N CYS A 168 0.38 -26.30 -25.81
CA CYS A 168 -0.02 -26.73 -24.47
C CYS A 168 -1.22 -27.67 -24.52
N LYS A 169 -1.30 -28.64 -23.60
CA LYS A 169 -2.40 -29.62 -23.55
C LYS A 169 -3.74 -28.95 -23.24
N GLU A 170 -3.75 -28.00 -22.30
CA GLU A 170 -4.96 -27.37 -21.78
C GLU A 170 -4.74 -25.87 -21.60
N GLN A 171 -5.83 -25.10 -21.78
CA GLN A 171 -5.89 -23.70 -21.41
C GLN A 171 -6.38 -23.55 -19.96
N LEU A 172 -5.50 -23.12 -19.05
CA LEU A 172 -5.77 -22.97 -17.61
C LEU A 172 -5.77 -21.51 -17.15
N MET A 173 -5.42 -20.57 -18.04
CA MET A 173 -5.34 -19.15 -17.66
C MET A 173 -6.72 -18.54 -17.58
N VAL A 174 -7.01 -17.87 -16.47
CA VAL A 174 -8.27 -17.18 -16.23
C VAL A 174 -7.99 -15.77 -15.76
N MET A 175 -8.53 -14.78 -16.46
CA MET A 175 -8.49 -13.38 -16.04
C MET A 175 -9.91 -12.92 -15.71
N LYS A 176 -10.08 -12.32 -14.53
CA LYS A 176 -11.35 -11.77 -14.04
C LYS A 176 -11.19 -10.33 -13.60
N ARG A 177 -12.33 -9.61 -13.61
CA ARG A 177 -12.37 -8.27 -13.04
C ARG A 177 -12.16 -8.33 -11.52
N GLU A 178 -11.16 -7.63 -11.03
CA GLU A 178 -10.89 -7.47 -9.59
C GLU A 178 -11.52 -6.17 -9.06
N VAL A 179 -11.23 -5.05 -9.70
CA VAL A 179 -11.56 -3.70 -9.18
C VAL A 179 -12.19 -2.84 -10.27
N ILE A 180 -13.17 -1.99 -9.89
CA ILE A 180 -13.60 -0.82 -10.66
C ILE A 180 -13.29 0.42 -9.80
N ALA A 181 -12.52 1.34 -10.36
CA ALA A 181 -12.13 2.60 -9.74
C ALA A 181 -12.56 3.79 -10.63
N ASP A 182 -12.92 4.91 -10.02
CA ASP A 182 -13.23 6.15 -10.75
C ASP A 182 -12.00 7.04 -10.97
N LYS A 183 -11.00 6.91 -10.14
CA LYS A 183 -9.74 7.64 -10.24
C LYS A 183 -8.56 6.74 -9.91
N GLY A 184 -7.41 7.02 -10.52
CA GLY A 184 -6.15 6.35 -10.22
C GLY A 184 -4.96 7.25 -10.52
N ILE A 185 -3.93 7.16 -9.68
CA ILE A 185 -2.66 7.88 -9.82
C ILE A 185 -1.54 6.87 -9.76
N TRP A 186 -0.66 6.86 -10.76
CA TRP A 186 0.54 6.02 -10.83
C TRP A 186 1.78 6.92 -10.73
N THR A 187 2.50 6.83 -9.63
CA THR A 187 3.73 7.60 -9.39
C THR A 187 4.98 6.88 -9.90
N GLY A 188 4.84 5.61 -10.23
CA GLY A 188 5.93 4.81 -10.75
C GLY A 188 5.59 3.33 -10.83
N LYS A 189 6.56 2.51 -11.24
CA LYS A 189 6.40 1.06 -11.32
C LYS A 189 6.08 0.48 -9.94
N LYS A 190 4.96 -0.23 -9.83
CA LYS A 190 4.44 -0.80 -8.57
C LYS A 190 4.11 0.23 -7.47
N HIS A 191 3.94 1.50 -7.84
CA HIS A 191 3.53 2.58 -6.94
C HIS A 191 2.29 3.26 -7.50
N TYR A 192 1.14 2.97 -6.92
CA TYR A 192 -0.12 3.53 -7.36
C TYR A 192 -1.16 3.62 -6.24
N MET A 193 -2.16 4.43 -6.46
CA MET A 193 -3.34 4.58 -5.61
C MET A 193 -4.61 4.65 -6.46
N LEU A 194 -5.67 4.00 -6.01
CA LEU A 194 -6.95 3.91 -6.69
C LEU A 194 -8.08 4.30 -5.74
N SER A 195 -9.03 5.07 -6.25
CA SER A 195 -10.33 5.30 -5.61
C SER A 195 -11.31 4.22 -6.07
N VAL A 196 -11.45 3.18 -5.26
CA VAL A 196 -12.16 1.94 -5.61
C VAL A 196 -13.63 2.06 -5.27
N LEU A 197 -14.48 1.79 -6.26
CA LEU A 197 -15.94 1.77 -6.14
C LEU A 197 -16.51 0.37 -5.99
N ASP A 198 -15.80 -0.62 -6.54
CA ASP A 198 -16.19 -2.02 -6.49
C ASP A 198 -14.94 -2.89 -6.42
N SER A 199 -14.92 -3.86 -5.53
CA SER A 199 -13.87 -4.87 -5.44
C SER A 199 -14.51 -6.27 -5.42
N GLU A 200 -14.24 -7.08 -6.44
CA GLU A 200 -14.75 -8.45 -6.60
C GLU A 200 -16.28 -8.57 -6.43
N GLY A 201 -17.05 -7.55 -6.89
CA GLY A 201 -18.51 -7.49 -6.76
C GLY A 201 -19.03 -6.88 -5.47
N VAL A 202 -18.13 -6.48 -4.54
CA VAL A 202 -18.51 -5.72 -3.34
C VAL A 202 -18.51 -4.24 -3.67
N ARG A 203 -19.68 -3.61 -3.63
CA ARG A 203 -19.86 -2.16 -3.87
C ARG A 203 -19.57 -1.36 -2.62
N TYR A 204 -18.89 -0.23 -2.78
CA TYR A 204 -18.62 0.73 -1.72
C TYR A 204 -19.50 1.97 -1.91
N ASP A 205 -20.21 2.37 -0.85
CA ASP A 205 -20.99 3.62 -0.83
C ASP A 205 -20.06 4.83 -0.89
N GLU A 206 -19.00 4.80 -0.09
CA GLU A 206 -17.85 5.69 -0.18
C GLU A 206 -16.66 4.95 -0.78
N PRO A 207 -15.90 5.56 -1.71
CA PRO A 207 -14.76 4.90 -2.33
C PRO A 207 -13.72 4.43 -1.32
N ASP A 208 -13.27 3.19 -1.42
CA ASP A 208 -12.11 2.70 -0.68
C ASP A 208 -10.82 3.07 -1.41
N ILE A 209 -9.79 3.46 -0.66
CA ILE A 209 -8.50 3.86 -1.24
C ILE A 209 -7.52 2.68 -1.20
N LYS A 210 -7.37 2.01 -2.34
CA LYS A 210 -6.36 0.97 -2.54
C LYS A 210 -5.02 1.60 -2.86
N MET A 211 -3.97 1.25 -2.09
CA MET A 211 -2.62 1.78 -2.26
C MET A 211 -1.62 0.64 -2.40
N MET A 212 -0.67 0.79 -3.32
CA MET A 212 0.44 -0.15 -3.52
C MET A 212 1.78 0.59 -3.58
N GLY A 213 2.77 0.04 -2.87
CA GLY A 213 4.15 0.52 -2.90
C GLY A 213 4.40 1.88 -2.23
N ILE A 214 3.36 2.61 -1.83
CA ILE A 214 3.44 3.94 -1.25
C ILE A 214 3.87 3.86 0.22
N GLU A 215 4.52 4.91 0.70
CA GLU A 215 5.01 5.03 2.08
C GLU A 215 3.90 4.84 3.13
N ALA A 216 2.65 5.15 2.78
CA ALA A 216 1.48 4.95 3.64
C ALA A 216 1.25 3.49 4.07
N VAL A 217 1.77 2.51 3.31
CA VAL A 217 1.64 1.08 3.62
C VAL A 217 2.95 0.43 4.07
N ARG A 218 4.09 1.15 4.00
CA ARG A 218 5.40 0.62 4.38
C ARG A 218 5.57 0.58 5.90
N SER A 219 6.07 -0.53 6.42
CA SER A 219 6.39 -0.69 7.85
C SER A 219 7.54 0.21 8.33
N SER A 220 8.36 0.72 7.40
CA SER A 220 9.47 1.64 7.70
C SER A 220 9.04 3.10 7.88
N THR A 221 7.78 3.43 7.62
CA THR A 221 7.21 4.75 7.85
C THR A 221 6.54 4.78 9.23
N PRO A 222 6.76 5.80 10.06
CA PRO A 222 6.09 5.96 11.35
C PRO A 222 4.56 5.92 11.23
N ASN A 223 3.89 5.38 12.23
CA ASN A 223 2.44 5.14 12.16
C ASN A 223 1.63 6.44 12.01
N VAL A 224 2.06 7.52 12.65
CA VAL A 224 1.45 8.85 12.51
C VAL A 224 1.50 9.29 11.05
N PHE A 225 2.68 9.24 10.43
CA PHE A 225 2.84 9.66 9.04
C PHE A 225 2.12 8.74 8.05
N ARG A 226 2.04 7.43 8.33
CA ARG A 226 1.22 6.52 7.50
C ARG A 226 -0.26 6.92 7.49
N LYS A 227 -0.81 7.25 8.67
CA LYS A 227 -2.20 7.72 8.79
C LYS A 227 -2.39 9.05 8.07
N LEU A 228 -1.43 9.94 8.21
CA LEU A 228 -1.46 11.27 7.59
C LEU A 228 -1.37 11.18 6.06
N ILE A 229 -0.45 10.39 5.52
CA ILE A 229 -0.35 10.15 4.07
C ILE A 229 -1.66 9.58 3.52
N LYS A 230 -2.28 8.60 4.21
CA LYS A 230 -3.58 8.05 3.80
C LYS A 230 -4.67 9.11 3.75
N LYS A 231 -4.75 9.96 4.77
CA LYS A 231 -5.69 11.07 4.83
C LYS A 231 -5.48 12.06 3.69
N THR A 232 -4.21 12.41 3.41
CA THR A 232 -3.87 13.32 2.32
C THR A 232 -4.21 12.73 0.96
N ILE A 233 -3.92 11.45 0.72
CA ILE A 233 -4.31 10.76 -0.51
C ILE A 233 -5.83 10.75 -0.68
N SER A 234 -6.59 10.49 0.38
CA SER A 234 -8.06 10.61 0.33
C SER A 234 -8.51 12.03 -0.04
N THR A 235 -7.83 13.06 0.49
CA THR A 235 -8.11 14.46 0.13
C THR A 235 -7.78 14.74 -1.34
N ILE A 236 -6.64 14.27 -1.86
CA ILE A 236 -6.25 14.38 -3.28
C ILE A 236 -7.32 13.75 -4.19
N MET A 237 -7.88 12.61 -3.80
CA MET A 237 -8.89 11.91 -4.60
C MET A 237 -10.26 12.61 -4.60
N THR A 238 -10.57 13.43 -3.58
CA THR A 238 -11.92 13.96 -3.37
C THR A 238 -12.02 15.48 -3.43
N LYS A 239 -10.92 16.21 -3.25
CA LYS A 239 -10.88 17.68 -3.15
C LYS A 239 -9.85 18.28 -4.10
N ASP A 240 -9.67 19.57 -4.02
CA ASP A 240 -8.75 20.39 -4.81
C ASP A 240 -7.36 20.53 -4.14
N GLU A 241 -6.44 21.17 -4.84
CA GLU A 241 -5.09 21.44 -4.40
C GLU A 241 -5.04 22.28 -3.12
N GLN A 242 -5.89 23.30 -3.02
CA GLN A 242 -5.95 24.19 -1.86
C GLN A 242 -6.27 23.42 -0.58
N ALA A 243 -7.25 22.52 -0.62
CA ALA A 243 -7.61 21.69 0.54
C ALA A 243 -6.46 20.76 0.98
N VAL A 244 -5.62 20.33 0.04
CA VAL A 244 -4.43 19.52 0.35
C VAL A 244 -3.36 20.38 1.00
N GLN A 245 -3.09 21.58 0.49
CA GLN A 245 -2.12 22.52 1.08
C GLN A 245 -2.54 22.95 2.49
N ASP A 246 -3.81 23.26 2.71
CA ASP A 246 -4.35 23.60 4.03
C ASP A 246 -4.21 22.43 5.02
N LEU A 247 -4.42 21.20 4.54
CA LEU A 247 -4.21 19.99 5.35
C LEU A 247 -2.73 19.82 5.73
N ILE A 248 -1.81 20.00 4.79
CA ILE A 248 -0.37 19.91 5.02
C ILE A 248 0.06 20.91 6.08
N GLN A 249 -0.34 22.18 5.94
CA GLN A 249 0.00 23.23 6.89
C GLN A 249 -0.55 22.93 8.29
N LYS A 250 -1.82 22.59 8.39
CA LYS A 250 -2.47 22.23 9.65
C LYS A 250 -1.77 21.08 10.39
N GLU A 251 -1.34 20.07 9.67
CA GLU A 251 -0.68 18.92 10.29
C GLU A 251 0.79 19.21 10.64
N ARG A 252 1.44 20.14 9.90
CA ARG A 252 2.76 20.67 10.27
C ARG A 252 2.71 21.43 11.59
N ASP A 253 1.73 22.33 11.73
CA ASP A 253 1.54 23.13 12.96
C ASP A 253 1.33 22.22 14.16
N LYS A 254 0.48 21.20 14.05
CA LYS A 254 0.25 20.22 15.12
C LYS A 254 1.53 19.46 15.52
N LEU A 255 2.39 19.14 14.56
CA LEU A 255 3.63 18.43 14.85
C LEU A 255 4.62 19.35 15.59
N LEU A 256 4.71 20.61 15.17
CA LEU A 256 5.56 21.61 15.79
C LEU A 256 5.09 21.97 17.21
N ASP A 257 3.79 21.95 17.45
CA ASP A 257 3.18 22.09 18.79
C ASP A 257 3.39 20.86 19.70
N LEU A 258 4.24 19.92 19.29
CA LEU A 258 4.63 18.71 20.04
C LEU A 258 3.44 17.83 20.47
N GLN A 259 2.34 17.82 19.68
CA GLN A 259 1.17 17.00 19.96
C GLN A 259 1.40 15.49 19.76
N TYR A 260 2.60 15.09 19.27
CA TYR A 260 2.97 13.70 19.05
C TYR A 260 4.17 13.27 19.89
N PRO A 261 4.12 12.12 20.58
CA PRO A 261 5.28 11.58 21.29
C PRO A 261 6.43 11.28 20.32
N PRO A 262 7.70 11.43 20.76
CA PRO A 262 8.87 11.10 19.94
C PRO A 262 8.82 9.70 19.32
N GLU A 263 8.34 8.72 20.07
CA GLU A 263 8.24 7.32 19.67
C GLU A 263 7.28 7.09 18.48
N ASP A 264 6.27 7.96 18.31
CA ASP A 264 5.26 7.85 17.27
C ASP A 264 5.72 8.44 15.93
N VAL A 265 6.66 9.38 15.97
CA VAL A 265 7.25 10.03 14.78
C VAL A 265 8.60 9.46 14.40
N ALA A 266 9.22 8.63 15.25
CA ALA A 266 10.50 7.99 14.99
C ALA A 266 10.41 6.92 13.89
N PHE A 267 11.43 6.88 13.03
CA PHE A 267 11.50 5.97 11.88
C PHE A 267 11.88 4.56 12.30
N PRO A 268 11.01 3.54 12.09
CA PRO A 268 11.37 2.15 12.34
C PRO A 268 12.32 1.63 11.25
N ARG A 269 13.42 0.95 11.66
CA ARG A 269 14.40 0.33 10.76
C ARG A 269 14.98 -0.94 11.39
N GLY A 270 15.31 -1.91 10.54
CA GLY A 270 16.18 -3.02 10.93
C GLY A 270 17.63 -2.60 10.87
N VAL A 271 18.43 -3.02 11.84
CA VAL A 271 19.87 -2.77 11.87
C VAL A 271 20.62 -4.04 11.46
N SER A 272 21.54 -3.93 10.51
CA SER A 272 22.38 -5.04 10.08
C SER A 272 23.83 -4.63 9.99
N ASN A 273 24.73 -5.62 10.15
CA ASN A 273 26.17 -5.44 9.96
C ASN A 273 26.80 -4.32 10.82
N MET A 274 26.33 -4.10 12.05
CA MET A 274 26.83 -3.02 12.92
C MET A 274 28.35 -3.10 13.11
N ASP A 275 28.92 -4.30 13.21
CA ASP A 275 30.36 -4.50 13.43
C ASP A 275 31.22 -3.96 12.28
N LYS A 276 30.69 -4.01 11.03
CA LYS A 276 31.34 -3.42 9.85
C LYS A 276 31.54 -1.90 9.99
N TYR A 277 30.66 -1.23 10.71
CA TYR A 277 30.63 0.21 10.84
C TYR A 277 31.23 0.73 12.16
N LYS A 278 31.59 -0.13 13.11
CA LYS A 278 32.28 0.25 14.35
C LYS A 278 33.67 0.76 14.05
N ASP A 279 34.11 1.74 14.81
CA ASP A 279 35.47 2.29 14.78
C ASP A 279 36.04 2.34 16.22
N LYS A 280 37.35 2.01 16.39
CA LYS A 280 37.98 2.00 17.71
C LYS A 280 38.29 3.38 18.21
N SER A 281 38.60 4.33 17.30
CA SER A 281 38.98 5.73 17.62
C SER A 281 37.77 6.67 17.58
N ARG A 282 36.76 6.29 16.83
CA ARG A 282 35.48 7.02 16.64
C ARG A 282 34.34 6.06 16.84
N ILE A 283 33.21 6.54 17.31
CA ILE A 283 32.04 5.66 17.57
C ILE A 283 31.64 4.87 16.33
N TYR A 284 31.78 5.49 15.14
CA TYR A 284 31.40 4.88 13.83
C TYR A 284 32.32 5.38 12.71
N ARG A 285 32.37 4.62 11.60
CA ARG A 285 33.13 4.96 10.39
C ARG A 285 32.43 6.03 9.54
N LYS A 286 33.17 6.72 8.70
CA LYS A 286 32.61 7.59 7.66
C LYS A 286 31.67 6.80 6.75
N ALA A 287 30.59 7.44 6.26
CA ALA A 287 29.54 6.83 5.42
C ALA A 287 28.71 5.70 6.07
N THR A 288 28.66 5.64 7.40
CA THR A 288 27.73 4.77 8.13
C THR A 288 26.29 5.19 7.86
N PRO A 289 25.37 4.27 7.50
CA PRO A 289 23.97 4.58 7.34
C PRO A 289 23.37 5.21 8.60
N ILE A 290 22.48 6.19 8.45
CA ILE A 290 22.01 7.03 9.56
C ILE A 290 21.41 6.22 10.72
N HIS A 291 20.58 5.21 10.44
CA HIS A 291 19.99 4.35 11.47
C HIS A 291 21.01 3.47 12.20
N VAL A 292 22.04 2.99 11.49
CA VAL A 292 23.17 2.25 12.10
C VAL A 292 24.02 3.18 12.95
N ARG A 293 24.27 4.42 12.48
CA ARG A 293 24.95 5.45 13.25
C ARG A 293 24.20 5.75 14.54
N GLY A 294 22.88 5.97 14.47
CA GLY A 294 22.04 6.17 15.64
C GLY A 294 22.11 5.02 16.64
N ALA A 295 22.12 3.76 16.16
CA ALA A 295 22.23 2.58 17.00
C ALA A 295 23.61 2.46 17.70
N LEU A 296 24.70 2.78 16.99
CA LEU A 296 26.06 2.79 17.57
C LEU A 296 26.20 3.90 18.62
N LEU A 297 25.63 5.09 18.37
CA LEU A 297 25.57 6.19 19.33
C LEU A 297 24.75 5.83 20.56
N TYR A 298 23.59 5.23 20.40
CA TYR A 298 22.77 4.75 21.50
C TYR A 298 23.56 3.81 22.42
N ASN A 299 24.21 2.79 21.86
CA ASN A 299 25.04 1.84 22.62
C ASN A 299 26.25 2.52 23.30
N TYR A 300 26.80 3.55 22.67
CA TYR A 300 27.88 4.35 23.26
C TYR A 300 27.38 5.13 24.47
N PHE A 301 26.27 5.87 24.34
CA PHE A 301 25.71 6.65 25.44
C PHE A 301 25.16 5.83 26.58
N LEU A 302 24.62 4.62 26.33
CA LEU A 302 24.26 3.70 27.40
C LEU A 302 25.47 3.38 28.30
N ARG A 303 26.65 3.16 27.72
CA ARG A 303 27.87 2.91 28.49
C ARG A 303 28.41 4.16 29.18
N GLU A 304 28.43 5.28 28.46
CA GLU A 304 28.93 6.57 28.97
C GLU A 304 28.14 7.04 30.20
N TYR A 305 26.81 6.80 30.20
CA TYR A 305 25.93 7.19 31.30
C TYR A 305 25.64 6.05 32.29
N ASN A 306 26.33 4.91 32.19
CA ASN A 306 26.12 3.71 33.02
C ASN A 306 24.66 3.19 33.02
N LEU A 307 24.00 3.25 31.87
CA LEU A 307 22.59 2.88 31.70
C LEU A 307 22.39 1.47 31.12
N ASP A 308 23.46 0.74 30.85
CA ASP A 308 23.43 -0.59 30.21
C ASP A 308 22.80 -1.69 31.07
N LYS A 309 22.54 -1.40 32.37
CA LYS A 309 21.74 -2.26 33.26
C LYS A 309 20.23 -1.95 33.19
N LYS A 310 19.86 -0.73 32.75
CA LYS A 310 18.47 -0.26 32.71
C LYS A 310 17.86 -0.44 31.31
N TYR A 311 18.65 -0.30 30.26
CA TYR A 311 18.20 -0.37 28.90
C TYR A 311 19.00 -1.40 28.11
N GLU A 312 18.32 -2.17 27.24
CA GLU A 312 18.95 -3.14 26.39
C GLU A 312 19.79 -2.51 25.28
N LYS A 313 20.96 -3.09 25.01
CA LYS A 313 21.81 -2.70 23.89
C LYS A 313 21.19 -3.13 22.56
N ILE A 314 21.45 -2.38 21.51
CA ILE A 314 21.05 -2.71 20.15
C ILE A 314 22.09 -3.59 19.49
N PHE A 315 21.66 -4.69 18.85
CA PHE A 315 22.50 -5.63 18.12
C PHE A 315 22.14 -5.68 16.63
N SER A 316 23.03 -6.27 15.81
CA SER A 316 22.71 -6.58 14.42
C SER A 316 21.55 -7.60 14.36
N GLY A 317 20.51 -7.29 13.61
CA GLY A 317 19.26 -8.05 13.52
C GLY A 317 18.08 -7.37 14.21
N ASP A 318 18.33 -6.42 15.11
CA ASP A 318 17.28 -5.75 15.85
C ASP A 318 16.48 -4.78 15.00
N LYS A 319 15.22 -4.60 15.38
CA LYS A 319 14.34 -3.52 14.88
C LYS A 319 14.38 -2.36 15.85
N ILE A 320 14.82 -1.22 15.37
CA ILE A 320 14.96 0.01 16.14
C ILE A 320 14.05 1.11 15.60
N LYS A 321 13.94 2.19 16.38
CA LYS A 321 13.41 3.47 15.92
C LYS A 321 14.54 4.51 15.98
N PHE A 322 14.57 5.48 15.06
CA PHE A 322 15.52 6.58 15.11
C PHE A 322 14.85 7.94 14.86
N LEU A 323 15.46 8.99 15.41
CA LEU A 323 15.02 10.37 15.32
C LEU A 323 16.17 11.24 14.79
N TYR A 324 15.82 12.24 14.00
CA TYR A 324 16.72 13.34 13.68
C TYR A 324 16.81 14.31 14.85
N LEU A 325 18.00 14.88 15.06
CA LEU A 325 18.27 15.87 16.11
C LEU A 325 18.80 17.17 15.50
N LYS A 326 18.34 18.31 16.02
CA LYS A 326 18.88 19.63 15.71
C LYS A 326 20.29 19.78 16.27
N LEU A 327 21.14 20.51 15.55
CA LEU A 327 22.48 20.86 16.00
C LEU A 327 22.54 22.37 16.31
N PRO A 328 23.34 22.79 17.31
CA PRO A 328 24.13 21.99 18.24
C PRO A 328 23.28 21.30 19.31
N ASN A 329 23.69 20.11 19.76
CA ASN A 329 23.06 19.41 20.86
C ASN A 329 24.07 18.72 21.77
N ARG A 330 23.62 18.18 22.90
CA ARG A 330 24.48 17.58 23.93
C ARG A 330 25.24 16.33 23.39
N VAL A 331 24.62 15.56 22.51
CA VAL A 331 25.24 14.37 21.94
C VAL A 331 26.13 14.66 20.74
N LYS A 332 26.19 15.94 20.28
CA LYS A 332 26.98 16.44 19.14
C LYS A 332 26.73 15.68 17.82
N GLU A 333 25.54 15.11 17.68
CA GLU A 333 25.13 14.28 16.53
C GLU A 333 23.71 14.62 16.08
N ASN A 334 23.44 14.44 14.80
CA ASN A 334 22.13 14.76 14.21
C ASN A 334 21.16 13.57 14.17
N VAL A 335 21.46 12.50 14.89
CA VAL A 335 20.61 11.30 14.96
C VAL A 335 20.79 10.59 16.28
N ILE A 336 19.73 10.01 16.79
CA ILE A 336 19.74 9.01 17.87
C ILE A 336 18.77 7.88 17.55
N ALA A 337 19.15 6.65 17.87
CA ALA A 337 18.25 5.51 17.81
C ALA A 337 17.92 5.02 19.20
N PHE A 338 16.89 4.17 19.30
CA PHE A 338 16.49 3.53 20.55
C PHE A 338 15.68 2.26 20.26
N ASN A 339 15.65 1.37 21.25
CA ASN A 339 14.80 0.19 21.26
C ASN A 339 13.67 0.43 22.29
N GLY A 340 12.40 0.35 21.84
CA GLY A 340 11.25 0.65 22.70
C GLY A 340 11.04 2.14 22.92
N THR A 341 11.55 2.70 24.01
CA THR A 341 11.43 4.12 24.42
C THR A 341 12.77 4.84 24.38
N LEU A 342 12.74 6.14 24.10
CA LEU A 342 13.92 6.99 24.14
C LEU A 342 14.32 7.25 25.61
N PRO A 343 15.57 6.90 26.04
CA PRO A 343 16.02 7.15 27.41
C PRO A 343 15.95 8.64 27.77
N GLU A 344 15.29 8.96 28.89
CA GLU A 344 15.15 10.35 29.36
C GLU A 344 16.49 10.95 29.78
N GLU A 345 17.41 10.09 30.26
CA GLU A 345 18.73 10.45 30.71
C GLU A 345 19.61 11.04 29.57
N PHE A 346 19.29 10.74 28.32
CA PHE A 346 19.97 11.37 27.18
C PHE A 346 19.67 12.86 27.05
N LYS A 347 18.54 13.32 27.61
CA LYS A 347 18.11 14.73 27.61
C LYS A 347 18.11 15.36 26.21
N VAL A 348 17.62 14.60 25.21
CA VAL A 348 17.60 15.04 23.79
C VAL A 348 16.19 15.33 23.27
N LYS A 349 15.15 15.23 24.11
CA LYS A 349 13.75 15.44 23.68
C LYS A 349 13.53 16.82 23.06
N GLU A 350 14.11 17.86 23.66
CA GLU A 350 13.98 19.25 23.19
C GLU A 350 14.79 19.54 21.91
N GLN A 351 15.73 18.66 21.58
CA GLN A 351 16.57 18.78 20.38
C GLN A 351 16.06 17.93 19.22
N ILE A 352 14.90 17.27 19.35
CA ILE A 352 14.32 16.51 18.23
C ILE A 352 14.01 17.48 17.11
N ASP A 353 14.44 17.13 15.90
CA ASP A 353 14.18 17.90 14.68
C ASP A 353 12.85 17.47 14.09
N TYR A 354 11.74 18.02 14.61
CA TYR A 354 10.40 17.71 14.15
C TYR A 354 10.16 18.16 12.70
N ASP A 355 10.80 19.23 12.22
CA ASP A 355 10.73 19.64 10.82
C ASP A 355 11.33 18.57 9.92
N MET A 356 12.53 18.09 10.23
CA MET A 356 13.17 17.01 9.48
C MET A 356 12.37 15.70 9.56
N GLN A 357 11.76 15.40 10.73
CA GLN A 357 10.87 14.25 10.87
C GLN A 357 9.66 14.37 9.95
N PHE A 358 9.02 15.54 9.88
CA PHE A 358 7.90 15.84 9.03
C PHE A 358 8.27 15.77 7.54
N ASP A 359 9.34 16.43 7.17
CA ASP A 359 9.80 16.47 5.79
C ASP A 359 10.09 15.06 5.26
N LYS A 360 10.90 14.29 5.99
CA LYS A 360 11.29 12.93 5.57
C LYS A 360 10.16 11.90 5.67
N GLY A 361 9.30 12.04 6.69
CA GLY A 361 8.26 11.05 6.97
C GLY A 361 6.96 11.27 6.19
N TYR A 362 6.67 12.52 5.85
CA TYR A 362 5.40 12.90 5.25
C TYR A 362 5.54 13.78 4.01
N LEU A 363 6.26 14.91 4.09
CA LEU A 363 6.23 15.90 3.01
C LEU A 363 6.89 15.41 1.72
N GLU A 364 8.08 14.81 1.80
CA GLU A 364 8.76 14.26 0.62
C GLU A 364 7.92 13.20 -0.12
N PRO A 365 7.34 12.19 0.57
CA PRO A 365 6.41 11.25 -0.06
C PRO A 365 5.21 11.92 -0.74
N ILE A 366 4.58 12.89 -0.08
CA ILE A 366 3.40 13.60 -0.63
C ILE A 366 3.81 14.48 -1.80
N LYS A 367 4.92 15.19 -1.71
CA LYS A 367 5.45 16.01 -2.81
C LYS A 367 5.64 15.21 -4.10
N SER A 368 6.18 14.00 -3.99
CA SER A 368 6.32 13.09 -5.14
C SER A 368 4.97 12.73 -5.79
N ILE A 369 3.92 12.54 -4.98
CA ILE A 369 2.57 12.25 -5.46
C ILE A 369 1.96 13.49 -6.13
N LEU A 370 2.04 14.66 -5.48
CA LEU A 370 1.46 15.90 -5.98
C LEU A 370 2.10 16.33 -7.30
N GLN A 371 3.42 16.22 -7.42
CA GLN A 371 4.13 16.52 -8.66
C GLN A 371 3.65 15.68 -9.86
N THR A 372 3.23 14.43 -9.63
CA THR A 372 2.70 13.56 -10.69
C THR A 372 1.39 14.11 -11.28
N ILE A 373 0.61 14.85 -10.51
CA ILE A 373 -0.66 15.45 -10.93
C ILE A 373 -0.55 16.97 -11.17
N GLY A 374 0.65 17.53 -11.13
CA GLY A 374 0.93 18.94 -11.38
C GLY A 374 0.58 19.87 -10.21
N TRP A 375 0.44 19.33 -8.98
CA TRP A 375 0.16 20.09 -7.76
C TRP A 375 1.41 20.32 -6.92
N ASP A 376 1.38 21.38 -6.11
CA ASP A 376 2.45 21.72 -5.16
C ASP A 376 2.03 21.55 -3.70
N THR A 377 3.03 21.36 -2.83
CA THR A 377 2.82 21.26 -1.38
C THR A 377 2.56 22.61 -0.69
N GLU A 378 2.95 23.70 -1.34
CA GLU A 378 2.88 25.07 -0.83
C GLU A 378 2.16 25.96 -1.84
N LYS A 379 1.46 27.00 -1.35
CA LYS A 379 0.88 28.01 -2.21
C LYS A 379 2.02 28.75 -2.93
N ARG A 380 1.97 28.78 -4.25
CA ARG A 380 2.82 29.69 -5.00
C ARG A 380 2.24 31.08 -4.84
N ALA A 381 3.04 32.02 -4.38
CA ALA A 381 2.68 33.42 -4.47
C ALA A 381 2.49 33.76 -5.95
N THR A 382 1.27 34.13 -6.34
CA THR A 382 0.99 34.67 -7.66
C THR A 382 1.22 36.17 -7.68
N LEU A 383 1.47 36.72 -8.84
CA LEU A 383 1.59 38.20 -8.97
C LEU A 383 0.34 38.92 -8.45
N GLU A 384 -0.82 38.27 -8.47
CA GLU A 384 -2.09 38.76 -7.93
C GLU A 384 -2.10 38.89 -6.40
N ASP A 385 -1.25 38.13 -5.69
CA ASP A 385 -1.11 38.21 -4.22
C ASP A 385 -0.32 39.44 -3.78
N PHE A 386 0.29 40.19 -4.73
CA PHE A 386 1.09 41.39 -4.51
C PHE A 386 0.38 42.68 -4.97
N PHE A 387 -0.79 42.59 -5.53
CA PHE A 387 -1.62 43.71 -5.99
C PHE A 387 -3.02 43.63 -5.40
#